data_c0ce09c234cdd8aca0724822ca39b632
#
_entry.id   c0ce09c234cdd8aca0724822ca39b632
#
_cell.length_a   1.000
_cell.length_b   1.000
_cell.length_c   1.000
_cell.angle_alpha   90.00
_cell.angle_beta   90.00
_cell.angle_gamma   90.00
#
_symmetry.space_group_name_H-M   'P 1'
#
loop_
_entity.id
_entity.type
_entity.pdbx_description
1 polymer ?
#
loop_
_entity_poly.entity_id
_entity_poly.type
_entity_poly.pdbx_seq_one_letter_code
_entity_poly.pdbx_strand_id
1 'polypeptide(L)'
;IARLASLPQGERAMTNFLHLADLLHEEYRQRPGMRQLDEWFSQQRLAPQESENAELRLESDENLIKIMTIHQSKGLEFPIVFVPMLWSPPDPKRGTPFYHQHGHGIFDLRPNLPPEIEQLVIDEVLSEDLRLGYVALTRAAQRCYLLWCPLNSMSNVSQSALGHWL
;
A
#
# COMPACT_ATOMS: atom_id res chain seq x y z
N ILE A 1 8.29 1.17 -33.49
CA ILE A 1 7.44 1.97 -32.61
C ILE A 1 5.97 1.83 -33.06
N ALA A 2 5.59 2.24 -34.28
CA ALA A 2 4.20 2.16 -34.76
C ALA A 2 3.59 0.75 -34.71
N ARG A 3 4.40 -0.31 -34.94
CA ARG A 3 3.97 -1.70 -34.88
C ARG A 3 3.71 -2.19 -33.44
N LEU A 4 4.44 -1.68 -32.45
CA LEU A 4 4.21 -1.99 -31.05
C LEU A 4 2.94 -1.30 -30.54
N ALA A 5 2.69 -0.06 -30.92
CA ALA A 5 1.50 0.69 -30.53
C ALA A 5 0.19 0.09 -31.07
N SER A 6 0.23 -0.66 -32.18
CA SER A 6 -0.94 -1.31 -32.76
C SER A 6 -1.30 -2.68 -32.13
N LEU A 7 -0.48 -3.19 -31.20
CA LEU A 7 -0.76 -4.46 -30.52
C LEU A 7 -1.70 -4.26 -29.32
N PRO A 8 -2.47 -5.30 -28.93
CA PRO A 8 -3.14 -5.30 -27.63
C PRO A 8 -2.11 -5.04 -26.54
N GLN A 9 -2.32 -4.03 -25.69
CA GLN A 9 -1.36 -3.54 -24.67
C GLN A 9 -0.08 -2.91 -25.27
N GLY A 10 -0.10 -2.45 -26.52
CA GLY A 10 1.07 -1.86 -27.19
C GLY A 10 1.54 -0.56 -26.53
N GLU A 11 0.63 0.25 -26.01
CA GLU A 11 0.95 1.45 -25.22
C GLU A 11 1.75 1.10 -23.97
N ARG A 12 1.28 0.11 -23.20
CA ARG A 12 1.99 -0.38 -22.01
C ARG A 12 3.38 -0.94 -22.33
N ALA A 13 3.49 -1.70 -23.43
CA ALA A 13 4.78 -2.21 -23.89
C ALA A 13 5.74 -1.08 -24.27
N MET A 14 5.22 0.00 -24.86
CA MET A 14 5.98 1.18 -25.21
C MET A 14 6.49 1.91 -23.96
N THR A 15 5.61 2.16 -22.98
CA THR A 15 5.95 2.79 -21.71
C THR A 15 7.04 2.01 -20.98
N ASN A 16 6.89 0.68 -20.89
CA ASN A 16 7.89 -0.18 -20.29
C ASN A 16 9.22 -0.14 -21.03
N PHE A 17 9.21 -0.09 -22.36
CA PHE A 17 10.42 0.01 -23.16
C PHE A 17 11.14 1.34 -22.94
N LEU A 18 10.40 2.47 -22.92
CA LEU A 18 10.97 3.78 -22.64
C LEU A 18 11.53 3.86 -21.22
N HIS A 19 10.80 3.34 -20.23
CA HIS A 19 11.28 3.29 -18.87
C HIS A 19 12.56 2.46 -18.73
N LEU A 20 12.63 1.30 -19.39
CA LEU A 20 13.86 0.51 -19.42
C LEU A 20 15.02 1.27 -20.06
N ALA A 21 14.76 2.00 -21.13
CA ALA A 21 15.77 2.82 -21.79
C ALA A 21 16.29 3.94 -20.85
N ASP A 22 15.41 4.58 -20.09
CA ASP A 22 15.77 5.60 -19.09
C ASP A 22 16.65 5.00 -17.98
N LEU A 23 16.30 3.83 -17.45
CA LEU A 23 17.08 3.14 -16.42
C LEU A 23 18.48 2.75 -16.93
N LEU A 24 18.56 2.22 -18.15
CA LEU A 24 19.83 1.88 -18.78
C LEU A 24 20.70 3.12 -19.04
N HIS A 25 20.05 4.22 -19.42
CA HIS A 25 20.75 5.50 -19.65
C HIS A 25 21.32 6.06 -18.34
N GLU A 26 20.54 6.03 -17.26
CA GLU A 26 20.99 6.52 -15.96
C GLU A 26 22.15 5.68 -15.42
N GLU A 27 22.08 4.34 -15.50
CA GLU A 27 23.18 3.46 -15.08
C GLU A 27 24.44 3.69 -15.93
N TYR A 28 24.29 3.88 -17.25
CA TYR A 28 25.41 4.17 -18.12
C TYR A 28 26.10 5.51 -17.79
N ARG A 29 25.33 6.52 -17.34
CA ARG A 29 25.90 7.80 -16.87
C ARG A 29 26.73 7.64 -15.61
N GLN A 30 26.29 6.79 -14.69
CA GLN A 30 26.99 6.54 -13.43
C GLN A 30 28.24 5.66 -13.65
N ARG A 31 28.13 4.66 -14.52
CA ARG A 31 29.19 3.69 -14.82
C ARG A 31 29.32 3.49 -16.33
N PRO A 32 30.07 4.35 -17.01
CA PRO A 32 30.23 4.26 -18.46
C PRO A 32 30.91 2.96 -18.88
N GLY A 33 30.31 2.23 -19.79
CA GLY A 33 30.85 1.02 -20.40
C GLY A 33 29.78 -0.04 -20.67
N MET A 34 29.77 -0.61 -21.87
CA MET A 34 28.78 -1.61 -22.28
C MET A 34 28.85 -2.89 -21.45
N ARG A 35 30.04 -3.29 -21.00
CA ARG A 35 30.23 -4.46 -20.17
C ARG A 35 29.62 -4.27 -18.77
N GLN A 36 29.85 -3.13 -18.15
CA GLN A 36 29.29 -2.77 -16.86
C GLN A 36 27.77 -2.71 -16.91
N LEU A 37 27.24 -2.16 -17.99
CA LEU A 37 25.80 -2.09 -18.23
C LEU A 37 25.18 -3.49 -18.38
N ASP A 38 25.84 -4.40 -19.12
CA ASP A 38 25.37 -5.78 -19.28
C ASP A 38 25.43 -6.57 -17.97
N GLU A 39 26.49 -6.41 -17.18
CA GLU A 39 26.63 -7.00 -15.85
C GLU A 39 25.54 -6.50 -14.90
N TRP A 40 25.27 -5.19 -14.86
CA TRP A 40 24.21 -4.60 -14.06
C TRP A 40 22.83 -5.11 -14.49
N PHE A 41 22.53 -5.11 -15.79
CA PHE A 41 21.25 -5.59 -16.31
C PHE A 41 21.01 -7.06 -15.99
N SER A 42 22.05 -7.88 -16.11
CA SER A 42 21.99 -9.31 -15.74
C SER A 42 21.72 -9.50 -14.26
N GLN A 43 22.32 -8.70 -13.38
CA GLN A 43 22.06 -8.73 -11.93
C GLN A 43 20.62 -8.33 -11.62
N GLN A 44 20.09 -7.27 -12.22
CA GLN A 44 18.69 -6.85 -12.01
C GLN A 44 17.68 -7.92 -12.45
N ARG A 45 17.98 -8.68 -13.49
CA ARG A 45 17.12 -9.79 -13.94
C ARG A 45 17.13 -10.98 -12.99
N LEU A 46 18.25 -11.28 -12.34
CA LEU A 46 18.41 -12.43 -11.45
C LEU A 46 17.91 -12.15 -10.03
N ALA A 47 18.04 -10.96 -9.56
CA ALA A 47 17.60 -10.53 -8.22
C ALA A 47 16.93 -9.16 -8.33
N PRO A 48 15.65 -9.10 -8.76
CA PRO A 48 14.92 -7.85 -8.85
C PRO A 48 14.84 -7.22 -7.45
N GLN A 49 15.44 -6.03 -7.29
CA GLN A 49 15.24 -5.25 -6.07
C GLN A 49 13.87 -4.57 -6.15
N GLU A 50 13.10 -4.65 -5.07
CA GLU A 50 11.92 -3.81 -4.87
C GLU A 50 12.39 -2.37 -4.64
N SER A 51 12.58 -1.64 -5.72
CA SER A 51 12.92 -0.21 -5.67
C SER A 51 11.74 0.59 -6.22
N GLU A 52 11.56 1.81 -5.72
CA GLU A 52 10.57 2.77 -6.26
C GLU A 52 10.73 2.98 -7.78
N ASN A 53 11.95 2.77 -8.30
CA ASN A 53 12.25 2.85 -9.73
C ASN A 53 11.74 1.65 -10.54
N ALA A 54 11.38 0.53 -9.88
CA ALA A 54 10.79 -0.64 -10.52
C ALA A 54 9.26 -0.52 -10.65
N GLU A 55 8.64 0.49 -10.05
CA GLU A 55 7.22 0.74 -10.18
C GLU A 55 6.87 1.14 -11.63
N LEU A 56 5.80 0.55 -12.13
CA LEU A 56 5.26 0.84 -13.45
C LEU A 56 4.88 2.33 -13.56
N ARG A 57 5.57 3.07 -14.42
CA ARG A 57 5.13 4.40 -14.81
C ARG A 57 3.90 4.28 -15.70
N LEU A 58 2.78 4.76 -15.23
CA LEU A 58 1.55 4.89 -16.02
C LEU A 58 1.57 6.25 -16.69
N GLU A 59 1.65 6.29 -18.02
CA GLU A 59 1.73 7.55 -18.79
C GLU A 59 0.39 8.27 -18.93
N SER A 60 -0.73 7.59 -18.72
CA SER A 60 -2.03 8.25 -18.78
C SER A 60 -2.69 8.32 -17.40
N ASP A 61 -2.89 9.53 -16.92
CA ASP A 61 -3.72 9.83 -15.74
C ASP A 61 -5.24 9.71 -16.04
N GLU A 62 -5.58 9.33 -17.27
CA GLU A 62 -6.96 9.33 -17.76
C GLU A 62 -7.73 8.10 -17.29
N ASN A 63 -8.77 8.33 -16.46
CA ASN A 63 -9.88 7.41 -16.17
C ASN A 63 -9.50 5.97 -15.75
N LEU A 64 -8.36 5.79 -15.11
CA LEU A 64 -7.92 4.48 -14.63
C LEU A 64 -8.43 4.19 -13.21
N ILE A 65 -8.70 2.91 -12.93
CA ILE A 65 -8.91 2.45 -11.56
C ILE A 65 -7.55 2.46 -10.85
N LYS A 66 -7.44 3.31 -9.82
CA LYS A 66 -6.23 3.42 -8.98
C LYS A 66 -6.39 2.54 -7.75
N ILE A 67 -5.48 1.58 -7.56
CA ILE A 67 -5.39 0.75 -6.35
C ILE A 67 -4.21 1.27 -5.54
N MET A 68 -4.45 1.66 -4.29
CA MET A 68 -3.43 2.23 -3.42
C MET A 68 -3.72 1.93 -1.96
N THR A 69 -2.73 2.14 -1.09
CA THR A 69 -2.94 2.05 0.35
C THR A 69 -3.67 3.29 0.87
N ILE A 70 -4.32 3.16 2.04
CA ILE A 70 -4.98 4.29 2.70
C ILE A 70 -3.96 5.42 3.00
N HIS A 71 -2.74 5.06 3.38
CA HIS A 71 -1.68 6.03 3.65
C HIS A 71 -1.31 6.86 2.41
N GLN A 72 -1.17 6.21 1.25
CA GLN A 72 -0.88 6.89 -0.02
C GLN A 72 -2.03 7.77 -0.49
N SER A 73 -3.26 7.49 -0.06
CA SER A 73 -4.44 8.30 -0.41
C SER A 73 -4.57 9.60 0.38
N LYS A 74 -3.74 9.80 1.41
CA LYS A 74 -3.79 10.99 2.28
C LYS A 74 -3.55 12.27 1.47
N GLY A 75 -4.50 13.21 1.53
CA GLY A 75 -4.43 14.47 0.78
C GLY A 75 -4.94 14.38 -0.66
N LEU A 76 -5.28 13.19 -1.16
CA LEU A 76 -5.91 13.01 -2.47
C LEU A 76 -7.44 12.96 -2.35
N GLU A 77 -8.14 13.18 -3.46
CA GLU A 77 -9.60 13.10 -3.57
C GLU A 77 -9.97 12.35 -4.85
N PHE A 78 -11.01 11.51 -4.77
CA PHE A 78 -11.48 10.69 -5.89
C PHE A 78 -12.99 10.78 -6.01
N PRO A 79 -13.56 10.82 -7.22
CA PRO A 79 -15.01 10.84 -7.41
C PRO A 79 -15.72 9.66 -6.73
N ILE A 80 -15.16 8.46 -6.87
CA ILE A 80 -15.71 7.21 -6.33
C ILE A 80 -14.58 6.44 -5.64
N VAL A 81 -14.84 5.96 -4.41
CA VAL A 81 -13.89 5.17 -3.63
C VAL A 81 -14.53 3.85 -3.21
N PHE A 82 -13.78 2.77 -3.33
CA PHE A 82 -14.13 1.45 -2.81
C PHE A 82 -13.19 1.11 -1.65
N VAL A 83 -13.76 0.80 -0.48
CA VAL A 83 -13.00 0.46 0.73
C VAL A 83 -13.38 -0.96 1.16
N PRO A 84 -12.63 -1.98 0.73
CA PRO A 84 -13.05 -3.37 0.90
C PRO A 84 -12.70 -3.99 2.26
N MET A 85 -11.81 -3.41 3.08
CA MET A 85 -11.15 -4.12 4.19
C MET A 85 -11.34 -3.51 5.59
N LEU A 86 -12.23 -2.55 5.78
CA LEU A 86 -12.46 -1.91 7.10
C LEU A 86 -13.15 -2.81 8.14
N TRP A 87 -13.59 -3.99 7.75
CA TRP A 87 -14.26 -4.97 8.61
C TRP A 87 -13.29 -5.94 9.31
N SER A 88 -12.00 -5.87 9.00
CA SER A 88 -10.99 -6.70 9.69
C SER A 88 -10.79 -6.24 11.13
N PRO A 89 -10.77 -7.17 12.12
CA PRO A 89 -10.49 -6.82 13.49
C PRO A 89 -9.03 -6.37 13.66
N PRO A 90 -8.72 -5.58 14.70
CA PRO A 90 -7.36 -5.20 15.02
C PRO A 90 -6.51 -6.44 15.34
N ASP A 91 -5.30 -6.49 14.81
CA ASP A 91 -4.33 -7.55 15.09
C ASP A 91 -3.24 -7.02 16.03
N PRO A 92 -3.23 -7.40 17.32
CA PRO A 92 -2.22 -6.92 18.28
C PRO A 92 -0.81 -7.42 17.99
N LYS A 93 -0.67 -8.43 17.09
CA LYS A 93 0.63 -8.96 16.65
C LYS A 93 1.18 -8.23 15.42
N ARG A 94 0.46 -7.24 14.90
CA ARG A 94 0.88 -6.45 13.75
C ARG A 94 1.99 -5.48 14.13
N GLY A 95 3.22 -5.86 13.90
CA GLY A 95 4.41 -5.05 14.22
C GLY A 95 4.88 -5.17 15.67
N THR A 96 5.66 -4.18 16.12
CA THR A 96 6.09 -4.09 17.51
C THR A 96 4.95 -3.56 18.37
N PRO A 97 4.58 -4.23 19.49
CA PRO A 97 3.54 -3.75 20.37
C PRO A 97 3.82 -2.33 20.88
N PHE A 98 2.89 -1.43 20.61
CA PHE A 98 2.93 -0.03 21.03
C PHE A 98 1.62 0.32 21.74
N TYR A 99 1.71 1.04 22.86
CA TYR A 99 0.54 1.51 23.60
C TYR A 99 0.88 2.75 24.42
N HIS A 100 -0.16 3.50 24.81
CA HIS A 100 0.00 4.63 25.72
C HIS A 100 -0.37 4.24 27.15
N GLN A 101 0.48 4.62 28.10
CA GLN A 101 0.21 4.47 29.53
C GLN A 101 0.68 5.71 30.28
N HIS A 102 -0.19 6.29 31.11
CA HIS A 102 0.07 7.53 31.87
C HIS A 102 0.60 8.70 31.02
N GLY A 103 0.11 8.83 29.78
CA GLY A 103 0.51 9.88 28.85
C GLY A 103 1.85 9.63 28.13
N HIS A 104 2.47 8.48 28.32
CA HIS A 104 3.71 8.09 27.64
C HIS A 104 3.45 6.98 26.62
N GLY A 105 4.03 7.12 25.42
CA GLY A 105 4.06 6.04 24.42
C GLY A 105 5.14 5.02 24.78
N ILE A 106 4.78 3.74 24.81
CA ILE A 106 5.65 2.63 25.19
C ILE A 106 5.72 1.64 24.05
N PHE A 107 6.97 1.31 23.61
CA PHE A 107 7.23 0.15 22.76
C PHE A 107 7.62 -1.02 23.65
N ASP A 108 6.83 -2.09 23.59
CA ASP A 108 7.05 -3.27 24.43
C ASP A 108 7.72 -4.38 23.61
N LEU A 109 8.95 -4.75 23.99
CA LEU A 109 9.74 -5.77 23.30
C LEU A 109 9.63 -7.14 23.94
N ARG A 110 8.77 -7.31 24.94
CA ARG A 110 8.60 -8.61 25.61
C ARG A 110 7.92 -9.61 24.64
N PRO A 111 8.37 -10.88 24.63
CA PRO A 111 7.81 -11.89 23.74
C PRO A 111 6.37 -12.28 24.11
N ASN A 112 5.98 -12.11 25.39
CA ASN A 112 4.64 -12.38 25.90
C ASN A 112 4.19 -11.18 26.72
N LEU A 113 3.10 -10.56 26.29
CA LEU A 113 2.48 -9.44 27.01
C LEU A 113 1.51 -9.95 28.07
N PRO A 114 1.44 -9.32 29.26
CA PRO A 114 0.35 -9.54 30.19
C PRO A 114 -1.01 -9.19 29.53
N PRO A 115 -2.11 -9.86 29.88
CA PRO A 115 -3.42 -9.61 29.27
C PRO A 115 -3.88 -8.15 29.34
N GLU A 116 -3.54 -7.44 30.43
CA GLU A 116 -3.87 -6.04 30.62
C GLU A 116 -3.14 -5.13 29.60
N ILE A 117 -1.89 -5.47 29.31
CA ILE A 117 -1.08 -4.72 28.31
C ILE A 117 -1.52 -5.11 26.89
N GLU A 118 -1.84 -6.38 26.64
CA GLU A 118 -2.38 -6.82 25.35
C GLU A 118 -3.66 -6.06 25.01
N GLN A 119 -4.54 -5.81 25.98
CA GLN A 119 -5.75 -5.00 25.74
C GLN A 119 -5.40 -3.55 25.37
N LEU A 120 -4.42 -2.91 26.02
CA LEU A 120 -3.98 -1.58 25.66
C LEU A 120 -3.41 -1.52 24.23
N VAL A 121 -2.69 -2.55 23.81
CA VAL A 121 -2.19 -2.65 22.42
C VAL A 121 -3.34 -2.80 21.43
N ILE A 122 -4.35 -3.62 21.75
CA ILE A 122 -5.55 -3.78 20.90
C ILE A 122 -6.28 -2.45 20.76
N ASP A 123 -6.47 -1.72 21.85
CA ASP A 123 -7.15 -0.42 21.85
C ASP A 123 -6.37 0.63 21.03
N GLU A 124 -5.04 0.61 21.07
CA GLU A 124 -4.19 1.50 20.27
C GLU A 124 -4.30 1.16 18.77
N VAL A 125 -4.22 -0.14 18.42
CA VAL A 125 -4.39 -0.60 17.03
C VAL A 125 -5.77 -0.23 16.50
N LEU A 126 -6.83 -0.44 17.29
CA LEU A 126 -8.19 -0.04 16.92
C LEU A 126 -8.28 1.48 16.70
N SER A 127 -7.68 2.26 17.56
CA SER A 127 -7.65 3.74 17.42
C SER A 127 -6.97 4.18 16.13
N GLU A 128 -5.88 3.51 15.73
CA GLU A 128 -5.22 3.78 14.46
C GLU A 128 -6.07 3.33 13.27
N ASP A 129 -6.67 2.14 13.33
CA ASP A 129 -7.58 1.64 12.29
C ASP A 129 -8.81 2.56 12.11
N LEU A 130 -9.35 3.14 13.19
CA LEU A 130 -10.39 4.15 13.12
C LEU A 130 -9.93 5.43 12.41
N ARG A 131 -8.73 5.92 12.71
CA ARG A 131 -8.15 7.09 12.01
C ARG A 131 -7.94 6.81 10.53
N LEU A 132 -7.39 5.64 10.19
CA LEU A 132 -7.20 5.22 8.81
C LEU A 132 -8.54 5.05 8.08
N GLY A 133 -9.52 4.47 8.73
CA GLY A 133 -10.89 4.37 8.21
C GLY A 133 -11.49 5.73 7.90
N TYR A 134 -11.37 6.69 8.82
CA TYR A 134 -11.80 8.07 8.60
C TYR A 134 -11.11 8.69 7.37
N VAL A 135 -9.78 8.50 7.25
CA VAL A 135 -9.04 8.97 6.07
C VAL A 135 -9.60 8.34 4.79
N ALA A 136 -9.81 7.01 4.76
CA ALA A 136 -10.34 6.32 3.59
C ALA A 136 -11.72 6.83 3.17
N LEU A 137 -12.64 6.98 4.13
CA LEU A 137 -14.01 7.42 3.88
C LEU A 137 -14.08 8.86 3.36
N THR A 138 -13.20 9.72 3.86
CA THR A 138 -13.15 11.13 3.47
C THR A 138 -12.43 11.38 2.13
N ARG A 139 -11.95 10.35 1.45
CA ARG A 139 -11.35 10.48 0.11
C ARG A 139 -12.37 10.57 -1.01
N ALA A 140 -13.61 10.17 -0.76
CA ALA A 140 -14.66 10.16 -1.77
C ALA A 140 -15.33 11.53 -1.91
N ALA A 141 -15.24 12.13 -3.10
CA ALA A 141 -15.94 13.38 -3.41
C ALA A 141 -17.44 13.16 -3.63
N GLN A 142 -17.84 12.04 -4.22
CA GLN A 142 -19.22 11.78 -4.62
C GLN A 142 -19.81 10.53 -3.97
N ARG A 143 -19.08 9.39 -4.02
CA ARG A 143 -19.57 8.10 -3.52
C ARG A 143 -18.46 7.28 -2.88
N CYS A 144 -18.77 6.68 -1.73
CA CYS A 144 -17.94 5.68 -1.08
C CYS A 144 -18.69 4.35 -0.99
N TYR A 145 -18.07 3.28 -1.44
CA TYR A 145 -18.59 1.92 -1.33
C TYR A 145 -17.80 1.16 -0.28
N LEU A 146 -18.49 0.78 0.79
CA LEU A 146 -17.94 -0.08 1.83
C LEU A 146 -18.39 -1.51 1.59
N LEU A 147 -17.44 -2.44 1.64
CA LEU A 147 -17.77 -3.84 1.65
C LEU A 147 -17.85 -4.31 3.13
N TRP A 148 -18.95 -4.96 3.43
CA TRP A 148 -19.18 -5.62 4.71
C TRP A 148 -19.28 -7.12 4.46
N CYS A 149 -18.34 -7.91 4.96
CA CYS A 149 -18.35 -9.36 4.82
C CYS A 149 -17.99 -10.02 6.15
N PRO A 150 -18.96 -10.54 6.91
CA PRO A 150 -18.69 -11.31 8.12
C PRO A 150 -18.10 -12.67 7.75
N LEU A 151 -16.78 -12.76 7.60
CA LEU A 151 -16.06 -14.02 7.45
C LEU A 151 -15.82 -14.61 8.85
N ASN A 152 -16.35 -15.77 9.14
CA ASN A 152 -16.10 -16.64 10.31
C ASN A 152 -16.80 -16.34 11.65
N SER A 153 -17.07 -15.12 12.06
CA SER A 153 -17.82 -14.84 13.29
C SER A 153 -18.26 -13.38 13.35
N MET A 154 -19.53 -13.14 13.70
CA MET A 154 -20.06 -11.79 13.94
C MET A 154 -19.32 -11.06 15.07
N SER A 155 -18.79 -11.79 16.07
CA SER A 155 -18.05 -11.21 17.19
C SER A 155 -16.76 -10.50 16.77
N ASN A 156 -16.07 -11.01 15.73
CA ASN A 156 -14.81 -10.41 15.28
C ASN A 156 -15.05 -9.11 14.49
N VAL A 157 -16.18 -9.01 13.79
CA VAL A 157 -16.51 -7.82 13.00
C VAL A 157 -16.87 -6.64 13.90
N SER A 158 -17.55 -6.88 15.02
CA SER A 158 -17.90 -5.82 15.99
C SER A 158 -16.67 -5.17 16.64
N GLN A 159 -15.52 -5.85 16.63
CA GLN A 159 -14.25 -5.32 17.13
C GLN A 159 -13.45 -4.55 16.07
N SER A 160 -13.89 -4.53 14.82
CA SER A 160 -13.23 -3.78 13.74
C SER A 160 -13.59 -2.29 13.77
N ALA A 161 -12.82 -1.48 13.06
CA ALA A 161 -13.11 -0.05 12.90
C ALA A 161 -14.52 0.18 12.32
N LEU A 162 -14.94 -0.61 11.34
CA LEU A 162 -16.28 -0.49 10.77
C LEU A 162 -17.36 -0.93 11.76
N GLY A 163 -17.14 -2.01 12.51
CA GLY A 163 -18.07 -2.48 13.55
C GLY A 163 -18.23 -1.51 14.72
N HIS A 164 -17.20 -0.69 14.97
CA HIS A 164 -17.26 0.36 16.01
C HIS A 164 -18.13 1.55 15.60
N TRP A 165 -18.28 1.80 14.30
CA TRP A 165 -19.11 2.91 13.77
C TRP A 165 -20.56 2.53 13.49
N LEU A 166 -20.89 1.24 13.41
CA LEU A 166 -22.24 0.70 13.14
C LEU A 166 -22.91 0.20 14.41
#